data_e99c4d751e3c0a818b63e006f63a6574
#
_entry.id   e99c4d751e3c0a818b63e006f63a6574
#
_cell.length_a   1.000
_cell.length_b   1.000
_cell.length_c   1.000
_cell.angle_alpha   90.00
_cell.angle_beta   90.00
_cell.angle_gamma   90.00
#
_symmetry.space_group_name_H-M   'P 1'
#
loop_
_entity.id
_entity.type
_entity.pdbx_description
1 polymer ?
#
loop_
_entity_poly.entity_id
_entity_poly.type
_entity_poly.pdbx_seq_one_letter_code
_entity_poly.pdbx_strand_id
1 'polypeptide(L)'
;MQFRNKYKYIKHLNYDIGVISECESLDKIRNVSSDIDYKDAIWIGDNPNKGLGIFSFSDFNLKLAQWYCTDFKYIVPVFLEKNNEQAILLFAIWACNPKTSKYRYIEQVFQSINYYSRFISNENIIMIGDFNSNKIWDKEHLKNGSHSMVVDLLKTKKIQSSYHQFYNETEGKESIPTFFLQKNINKKYHIDYCFMSDNLNSRLSDIQIGNSKFYLQYSDHMPITVDFKI
;
A
#
# COMPACT_ATOMS: atom_id res chain seq x y z
N MET A 1 9.03 5.98 -11.59
CA MET A 1 10.26 6.16 -10.77
C MET A 1 10.99 4.84 -10.64
N GLN A 2 12.32 4.82 -10.46
CA GLN A 2 13.11 3.58 -10.53
C GLN A 2 13.39 3.07 -9.12
N PHE A 3 12.67 2.04 -8.66
CA PHE A 3 12.85 1.42 -7.36
C PHE A 3 14.30 0.98 -7.12
N ARG A 4 14.95 0.36 -8.11
CA ARG A 4 16.34 -0.07 -8.02
C ARG A 4 17.31 1.03 -7.57
N ASN A 5 17.08 2.28 -7.99
CA ASN A 5 17.93 3.42 -7.60
C ASN A 5 17.61 3.96 -6.21
N LYS A 6 16.40 3.66 -5.69
CA LYS A 6 15.93 4.14 -4.39
C LYS A 6 16.13 3.12 -3.26
N TYR A 7 16.24 1.84 -3.60
CA TYR A 7 16.36 0.75 -2.62
C TYR A 7 17.43 1.00 -1.57
N LYS A 8 18.63 1.46 -1.96
CA LYS A 8 19.72 1.78 -1.03
C LYS A 8 19.37 2.81 0.05
N TYR A 9 18.33 3.63 -0.19
CA TYR A 9 17.88 4.66 0.76
C TYR A 9 16.78 4.17 1.69
N ILE A 10 16.21 2.98 1.44
CA ILE A 10 15.13 2.41 2.27
C ILE A 10 15.51 1.04 2.87
N LYS A 11 16.57 0.39 2.41
CA LYS A 11 16.98 -0.93 2.91
C LYS A 11 17.26 -0.95 4.42
N HIS A 12 17.69 0.17 4.98
CA HIS A 12 17.96 0.31 6.40
C HIS A 12 16.70 0.31 7.29
N LEU A 13 15.51 0.40 6.69
CA LEU A 13 14.24 0.32 7.41
C LEU A 13 13.90 -1.11 7.87
N ASN A 14 14.67 -2.12 7.45
CA ASN A 14 14.59 -3.53 7.90
C ASN A 14 13.17 -4.12 7.85
N TYR A 15 12.48 -3.96 6.75
CA TYR A 15 11.12 -4.46 6.56
C TYR A 15 11.11 -5.90 6.00
N ASP A 16 10.15 -6.70 6.43
CA ASP A 16 9.91 -8.06 5.93
C ASP A 16 9.24 -8.03 4.54
N ILE A 17 8.24 -7.17 4.38
CA ILE A 17 7.44 -7.04 3.16
C ILE A 17 7.49 -5.60 2.66
N GLY A 18 7.80 -5.41 1.38
CA GLY A 18 7.77 -4.12 0.72
C GLY A 18 6.67 -4.06 -0.35
N VAL A 19 5.81 -3.04 -0.30
CA VAL A 19 4.83 -2.72 -1.34
C VAL A 19 5.25 -1.43 -2.03
N ILE A 20 5.59 -1.52 -3.31
CA ILE A 20 6.22 -0.43 -4.05
C ILE A 20 5.36 -0.06 -5.25
N SER A 21 4.68 1.07 -5.15
CA SER A 21 3.96 1.68 -6.28
C SER A 21 4.94 2.30 -7.29
N GLU A 22 4.52 2.36 -8.55
CA GLU A 22 5.35 2.85 -9.67
C GLU A 22 6.68 2.11 -9.85
N CYS A 23 6.73 0.84 -9.45
CA CYS A 23 7.88 -0.02 -9.52
C CYS A 23 8.14 -0.52 -10.96
N GLU A 24 9.39 -0.58 -11.37
CA GLU A 24 9.78 -1.27 -12.60
C GLU A 24 9.64 -2.79 -12.47
N SER A 25 9.59 -3.49 -13.62
CA SER A 25 9.46 -4.96 -13.66
C SER A 25 10.65 -5.67 -13.01
N LEU A 26 10.40 -6.90 -12.52
CA LEU A 26 11.43 -7.72 -11.88
C LEU A 26 12.64 -7.96 -12.80
N ASP A 27 12.41 -8.15 -14.11
CA ASP A 27 13.51 -8.32 -15.07
C ASP A 27 14.39 -7.08 -15.15
N LYS A 28 13.80 -5.89 -15.14
CA LYS A 28 14.60 -4.64 -15.11
C LYS A 28 15.37 -4.46 -13.80
N ILE A 29 14.79 -4.88 -12.69
CA ILE A 29 15.48 -4.84 -11.40
C ILE A 29 16.67 -5.80 -11.42
N ARG A 30 16.47 -7.06 -11.81
CA ARG A 30 17.50 -8.11 -11.83
C ARG A 30 18.67 -7.78 -12.79
N ASN A 31 18.34 -7.22 -13.95
CA ASN A 31 19.37 -6.94 -14.99
C ASN A 31 20.29 -5.76 -14.65
N VAL A 32 19.94 -4.92 -13.68
CA VAL A 32 20.66 -3.66 -13.40
C VAL A 32 21.19 -3.58 -11.98
N SER A 33 20.63 -4.31 -11.02
CA SER A 33 20.99 -4.22 -9.62
C SER A 33 21.01 -5.60 -8.96
N SER A 34 22.21 -6.08 -8.64
CA SER A 34 22.41 -7.26 -7.79
C SER A 34 22.19 -6.97 -6.29
N ASP A 35 21.96 -5.70 -5.94
CA ASP A 35 21.98 -5.24 -4.54
C ASP A 35 20.62 -5.37 -3.84
N ILE A 36 19.56 -5.72 -4.58
CA ILE A 36 18.21 -5.90 -4.01
C ILE A 36 18.00 -7.39 -3.70
N ASP A 37 18.29 -7.74 -2.46
CA ASP A 37 18.26 -9.13 -1.97
C ASP A 37 16.86 -9.50 -1.45
N TYR A 38 15.87 -9.58 -2.37
CA TYR A 38 14.56 -10.11 -2.04
C TYR A 38 14.52 -11.64 -2.25
N LYS A 39 13.82 -12.35 -1.37
CA LYS A 39 13.64 -13.80 -1.43
C LYS A 39 12.50 -14.20 -2.37
N ASP A 40 11.43 -13.41 -2.38
CA ASP A 40 10.26 -13.64 -3.24
C ASP A 40 9.67 -12.31 -3.70
N ALA A 41 9.04 -12.30 -4.89
CA ALA A 41 8.45 -11.08 -5.42
C ALA A 41 7.31 -11.35 -6.41
N ILE A 42 6.28 -10.51 -6.34
CA ILE A 42 5.21 -10.41 -7.34
C ILE A 42 5.25 -9.01 -7.94
N TRP A 43 5.11 -8.92 -9.24
CA TRP A 43 4.99 -7.64 -9.93
C TRP A 43 3.80 -7.66 -10.90
N ILE A 44 2.99 -6.60 -10.86
CA ILE A 44 1.83 -6.41 -11.74
C ILE A 44 2.01 -5.11 -12.51
N GLY A 45 1.97 -5.17 -13.82
CA GLY A 45 2.07 -3.98 -14.67
C GLY A 45 1.95 -4.30 -16.16
N ASP A 46 1.62 -3.28 -16.99
CA ASP A 46 1.64 -3.36 -18.46
C ASP A 46 2.93 -2.80 -19.06
N ASN A 47 3.50 -1.84 -18.36
CA ASN A 47 4.71 -1.17 -18.78
C ASN A 47 5.87 -1.59 -17.87
N PRO A 48 6.95 -2.19 -18.41
CA PRO A 48 8.07 -2.64 -17.58
C PRO A 48 8.79 -1.53 -16.81
N ASN A 49 8.45 -0.27 -17.07
CA ASN A 49 9.00 0.86 -16.28
C ASN A 49 8.11 1.25 -15.09
N LYS A 50 6.86 0.74 -15.02
CA LYS A 50 5.87 1.25 -14.07
C LYS A 50 4.80 0.20 -13.78
N GLY A 51 4.74 -0.28 -12.57
CA GLY A 51 3.79 -1.26 -12.07
C GLY A 51 3.70 -1.22 -10.55
N LEU A 52 3.12 -2.24 -9.97
CA LEU A 52 3.07 -2.47 -8.53
C LEU A 52 3.94 -3.67 -8.21
N GLY A 53 4.96 -3.48 -7.38
CA GLY A 53 5.85 -4.51 -6.88
C GLY A 53 5.54 -4.88 -5.43
N ILE A 54 5.51 -6.17 -5.13
CA ILE A 54 5.40 -6.72 -3.79
C ILE A 54 6.63 -7.61 -3.58
N PHE A 55 7.40 -7.34 -2.54
CA PHE A 55 8.67 -8.00 -2.28
C PHE A 55 8.69 -8.59 -0.87
N SER A 56 9.17 -9.81 -0.74
CA SER A 56 9.53 -10.41 0.54
C SER A 56 11.06 -10.37 0.73
N PHE A 57 11.50 -9.80 1.83
CA PHE A 57 12.91 -9.76 2.25
C PHE A 57 13.20 -10.72 3.41
N SER A 58 12.18 -11.43 3.89
CA SER A 58 12.24 -12.40 4.98
C SER A 58 11.72 -13.77 4.53
N ASP A 59 11.30 -14.61 5.47
CA ASP A 59 10.86 -16.00 5.17
C ASP A 59 9.39 -16.13 4.76
N PHE A 60 8.74 -15.02 4.42
CA PHE A 60 7.41 -15.07 3.84
C PHE A 60 7.45 -15.45 2.36
N ASN A 61 6.65 -16.43 1.97
CA ASN A 61 6.34 -16.73 0.59
C ASN A 61 5.13 -15.92 0.14
N LEU A 62 5.21 -15.37 -1.06
CA LEU A 62 4.14 -14.54 -1.65
C LEU A 62 3.31 -15.38 -2.60
N LYS A 63 2.00 -15.49 -2.35
CA LYS A 63 1.11 -16.23 -3.23
C LYS A 63 -0.03 -15.35 -3.70
N LEU A 64 -0.04 -15.05 -4.98
CA LEU A 64 -1.14 -14.30 -5.60
C LEU A 64 -2.45 -15.06 -5.38
N ALA A 65 -3.49 -14.38 -4.89
CA ALA A 65 -4.78 -15.00 -4.69
C ALA A 65 -5.38 -15.46 -6.03
N GLN A 66 -5.89 -16.69 -6.09
CA GLN A 66 -6.48 -17.26 -7.30
C GLN A 66 -7.70 -16.47 -7.82
N TRP A 67 -8.35 -15.73 -6.94
CA TRP A 67 -9.50 -14.88 -7.25
C TRP A 67 -9.11 -13.42 -7.53
N TYR A 68 -7.83 -13.11 -7.75
CA TYR A 68 -7.39 -11.80 -8.20
C TYR A 68 -8.11 -11.40 -9.49
N CYS A 69 -8.66 -10.19 -9.52
CA CYS A 69 -9.42 -9.65 -10.64
C CYS A 69 -8.62 -8.54 -11.34
N THR A 70 -8.34 -8.73 -12.62
CA THR A 70 -7.56 -7.79 -13.43
C THR A 70 -8.28 -6.47 -13.71
N ASP A 71 -9.60 -6.39 -13.49
CA ASP A 71 -10.36 -5.12 -13.58
C ASP A 71 -9.91 -4.13 -12.49
N PHE A 72 -9.40 -4.65 -11.36
CA PHE A 72 -8.79 -3.89 -10.27
C PHE A 72 -7.27 -4.10 -10.25
N LYS A 73 -6.64 -3.90 -11.40
CA LYS A 73 -5.29 -4.34 -11.70
C LYS A 73 -4.25 -4.06 -10.61
N TYR A 74 -4.28 -2.89 -10.01
CA TYR A 74 -3.30 -2.46 -9.02
C TYR A 74 -3.84 -2.50 -7.59
N ILE A 75 -4.85 -3.37 -7.35
CA ILE A 75 -5.31 -3.75 -6.03
C ILE A 75 -5.16 -5.26 -5.94
N VAL A 76 -3.99 -5.67 -5.49
CA VAL A 76 -3.46 -7.03 -5.66
C VAL A 76 -3.53 -7.80 -4.35
N PRO A 77 -4.43 -8.78 -4.24
CA PRO A 77 -4.51 -9.65 -3.07
C PRO A 77 -3.41 -10.71 -3.11
N VAL A 78 -2.59 -10.76 -2.05
CA VAL A 78 -1.48 -11.68 -1.89
C VAL A 78 -1.56 -12.33 -0.51
N PHE A 79 -1.45 -13.65 -0.44
CA PHE A 79 -1.23 -14.35 0.81
C PHE A 79 0.26 -14.30 1.16
N LEU A 80 0.54 -13.86 2.38
CA LEU A 80 1.85 -13.96 3.00
C LEU A 80 1.86 -15.25 3.82
N GLU A 81 2.59 -16.26 3.36
CA GLU A 81 2.65 -17.58 3.98
C GLU A 81 4.04 -17.78 4.62
N LYS A 82 4.08 -18.12 5.90
CA LYS A 82 5.30 -18.49 6.63
C LYS A 82 5.03 -19.77 7.40
N ASN A 83 6.02 -20.63 7.53
CA ASN A 83 5.94 -21.98 8.12
C ASN A 83 4.98 -22.08 9.29
N ASN A 84 3.87 -22.86 9.12
CA ASN A 84 2.86 -23.17 10.13
C ASN A 84 2.16 -21.99 10.82
N GLU A 85 2.36 -20.77 10.35
CA GLU A 85 1.67 -19.58 10.84
C GLU A 85 0.37 -19.34 10.04
N GLN A 86 -0.60 -18.69 10.66
CA GLN A 86 -1.81 -18.28 9.95
C GLN A 86 -1.45 -17.27 8.86
N ALA A 87 -1.82 -17.55 7.62
CA ALA A 87 -1.55 -16.69 6.49
C ALA A 87 -2.16 -15.29 6.69
N ILE A 88 -1.41 -14.26 6.32
CA ILE A 88 -1.90 -12.88 6.27
C ILE A 88 -2.37 -12.61 4.84
N LEU A 89 -3.58 -12.08 4.68
CA LEU A 89 -4.07 -11.59 3.40
C LEU A 89 -3.71 -10.11 3.24
N LEU A 90 -2.72 -9.85 2.40
CA LEU A 90 -2.27 -8.51 2.06
C LEU A 90 -2.92 -8.06 0.75
N PHE A 91 -3.54 -6.88 0.73
CA PHE A 91 -3.90 -6.16 -0.47
C PHE A 91 -2.86 -5.06 -0.71
N ALA A 92 -2.01 -5.26 -1.72
CA ALA A 92 -1.11 -4.22 -2.18
C ALA A 92 -1.88 -3.24 -3.07
N ILE A 93 -1.81 -1.94 -2.77
CA ILE A 93 -2.64 -0.92 -3.39
C ILE A 93 -1.78 0.14 -4.05
N TRP A 94 -2.11 0.39 -5.32
CA TRP A 94 -1.72 1.57 -6.06
C TRP A 94 -2.94 2.12 -6.80
N ALA A 95 -3.68 3.00 -6.13
CA ALA A 95 -4.86 3.63 -6.70
C ALA A 95 -4.44 4.67 -7.75
N CYS A 96 -4.55 4.33 -9.01
CA CYS A 96 -4.15 5.18 -10.12
C CYS A 96 -5.30 5.40 -11.12
N ASN A 97 -5.00 6.07 -12.24
CA ASN A 97 -5.95 6.29 -13.31
C ASN A 97 -5.56 5.48 -14.57
N PRO A 98 -5.79 4.17 -14.61
CA PRO A 98 -5.46 3.35 -15.76
C PRO A 98 -6.43 3.67 -16.92
N LYS A 99 -5.90 3.75 -18.15
CA LYS A 99 -6.70 4.06 -19.36
C LYS A 99 -7.80 3.03 -19.63
N THR A 100 -7.63 1.80 -19.16
CA THR A 100 -8.51 0.65 -19.42
C THR A 100 -9.58 0.42 -18.35
N SER A 101 -9.50 1.10 -17.21
CA SER A 101 -10.45 0.93 -16.10
C SER A 101 -11.60 1.92 -16.16
N LYS A 102 -12.80 1.43 -15.84
CA LYS A 102 -14.00 2.26 -15.64
C LYS A 102 -13.87 3.16 -14.41
N TYR A 103 -13.15 2.69 -13.38
CA TYR A 103 -12.99 3.36 -12.10
C TYR A 103 -11.60 3.96 -11.97
N ARG A 104 -11.48 5.09 -11.26
CA ARG A 104 -10.24 5.87 -11.13
C ARG A 104 -9.91 6.11 -9.67
N TYR A 105 -8.62 6.08 -9.34
CA TYR A 105 -8.14 6.41 -8.00
C TYR A 105 -8.93 5.68 -6.89
N ILE A 106 -9.45 6.41 -5.91
CA ILE A 106 -10.16 5.85 -4.76
C ILE A 106 -11.44 5.07 -5.13
N GLU A 107 -12.07 5.39 -6.28
CA GLU A 107 -13.22 4.62 -6.78
C GLU A 107 -12.86 3.16 -7.04
N GLN A 108 -11.65 2.89 -7.57
CA GLN A 108 -11.18 1.51 -7.75
C GLN A 108 -11.06 0.78 -6.43
N VAL A 109 -10.52 1.44 -5.40
CA VAL A 109 -10.38 0.87 -4.06
C VAL A 109 -11.76 0.51 -3.51
N PHE A 110 -12.72 1.45 -3.55
CA PHE A 110 -14.08 1.22 -3.08
C PHE A 110 -14.75 0.04 -3.78
N GLN A 111 -14.69 0.00 -5.11
CA GLN A 111 -15.31 -1.07 -5.90
C GLN A 111 -14.61 -2.41 -5.70
N SER A 112 -13.30 -2.41 -5.55
CA SER A 112 -12.54 -3.64 -5.28
C SER A 112 -12.87 -4.25 -3.91
N ILE A 113 -13.02 -3.44 -2.86
CA ILE A 113 -13.41 -3.92 -1.52
C ILE A 113 -14.80 -4.55 -1.57
N ASN A 114 -15.75 -3.96 -2.31
CA ASN A 114 -17.06 -4.56 -2.52
C ASN A 114 -16.96 -5.90 -3.27
N TYR A 115 -16.18 -5.96 -4.35
CA TYR A 115 -15.97 -7.18 -5.12
C TYR A 115 -15.31 -8.28 -4.29
N TYR A 116 -14.26 -7.94 -3.54
CA TYR A 116 -13.53 -8.88 -2.69
C TYR A 116 -14.20 -9.11 -1.33
N SER A 117 -15.36 -8.52 -1.08
CA SER A 117 -16.03 -8.54 0.22
C SER A 117 -16.20 -9.94 0.83
N ARG A 118 -16.48 -10.96 -0.01
CA ARG A 118 -16.63 -12.36 0.39
C ARG A 118 -15.32 -13.01 0.85
N PHE A 119 -14.17 -12.46 0.44
CA PHE A 119 -12.84 -12.97 0.79
C PHE A 119 -12.22 -12.17 1.96
N ILE A 120 -12.80 -10.99 2.28
CA ILE A 120 -12.39 -10.14 3.40
C ILE A 120 -13.14 -10.60 4.66
N SER A 121 -12.95 -11.85 5.05
CA SER A 121 -13.52 -12.46 6.25
C SER A 121 -12.45 -13.00 7.20
N ASN A 122 -11.19 -12.88 6.82
CA ASN A 122 -10.06 -13.35 7.61
C ASN A 122 -9.73 -12.39 8.75
N GLU A 123 -9.22 -12.93 9.84
CA GLU A 123 -8.79 -12.14 11.00
C GLU A 123 -7.50 -11.36 10.77
N ASN A 124 -6.68 -11.77 9.77
CA ASN A 124 -5.38 -11.18 9.47
C ASN A 124 -5.38 -10.55 8.07
N ILE A 125 -5.85 -9.30 7.99
CA ILE A 125 -5.91 -8.54 6.74
C ILE A 125 -5.06 -7.28 6.86
N ILE A 126 -4.29 -7.00 5.80
CA ILE A 126 -3.56 -5.75 5.60
C ILE A 126 -3.95 -5.19 4.23
N MET A 127 -4.27 -3.90 4.17
CA MET A 127 -4.43 -3.13 2.93
C MET A 127 -3.46 -1.97 2.98
N ILE A 128 -2.42 -1.99 2.16
CA ILE A 128 -1.31 -1.04 2.25
C ILE A 128 -0.88 -0.52 0.89
N GLY A 129 -0.53 0.75 0.82
CA GLY A 129 0.04 1.40 -0.36
C GLY A 129 -0.47 2.80 -0.61
N ASP A 130 -0.37 3.22 -1.87
CA ASP A 130 -0.83 4.52 -2.34
C ASP A 130 -2.32 4.48 -2.71
N PHE A 131 -3.15 5.08 -1.86
CA PHE A 131 -4.60 5.21 -2.09
C PHE A 131 -4.95 6.41 -2.95
N ASN A 132 -3.99 7.29 -3.21
CA ASN A 132 -4.17 8.53 -3.99
C ASN A 132 -5.41 9.32 -3.59
N SER A 133 -5.73 9.33 -2.30
CA SER A 133 -6.92 9.96 -1.76
C SER A 133 -6.73 10.41 -0.32
N ASN A 134 -7.55 11.37 0.08
CA ASN A 134 -7.70 11.81 1.46
C ASN A 134 -9.10 12.39 1.63
N LYS A 135 -9.63 12.36 2.84
CA LYS A 135 -10.97 12.88 3.19
C LYS A 135 -11.19 14.33 2.77
N ILE A 136 -10.12 15.15 2.70
CA ILE A 136 -10.23 16.55 2.29
C ILE A 136 -10.77 16.73 0.87
N TRP A 137 -10.70 15.70 0.02
CA TRP A 137 -11.20 15.71 -1.36
C TRP A 137 -12.53 14.98 -1.56
N ASP A 138 -13.19 14.53 -0.51
CA ASP A 138 -14.43 13.74 -0.61
C ASP A 138 -15.56 14.40 -1.39
N LYS A 139 -15.63 15.75 -1.36
CA LYS A 139 -16.64 16.50 -2.11
C LYS A 139 -16.50 16.38 -3.63
N GLU A 140 -15.33 15.98 -4.11
CA GLU A 140 -15.02 15.83 -5.53
C GLU A 140 -15.37 14.44 -6.08
N HIS A 141 -15.60 13.43 -5.22
CA HIS A 141 -15.69 12.01 -5.55
C HIS A 141 -17.01 11.32 -5.15
N LEU A 142 -18.12 12.05 -5.08
CA LEU A 142 -19.36 11.60 -4.41
C LEU A 142 -20.12 10.45 -5.11
N LYS A 143 -19.86 10.12 -6.37
CA LYS A 143 -20.78 9.21 -7.11
C LYS A 143 -20.40 7.73 -7.07
N ASN A 144 -19.14 7.37 -7.11
CA ASN A 144 -18.69 5.98 -7.28
C ASN A 144 -17.74 5.47 -6.19
N GLY A 145 -17.43 6.30 -5.23
CA GLY A 145 -16.54 6.02 -4.11
C GLY A 145 -15.71 7.25 -3.70
N SER A 146 -15.64 7.52 -2.42
CA SER A 146 -14.81 8.56 -1.82
C SER A 146 -13.91 7.95 -0.75
N HIS A 147 -12.97 8.73 -0.21
CA HIS A 147 -12.09 8.27 0.88
C HIS A 147 -12.92 7.83 2.10
N SER A 148 -13.84 8.66 2.56
CA SER A 148 -14.71 8.31 3.70
C SER A 148 -15.55 7.08 3.43
N MET A 149 -16.07 6.87 2.21
CA MET A 149 -16.81 5.66 1.88
C MET A 149 -15.93 4.40 1.98
N VAL A 150 -14.66 4.48 1.59
CA VAL A 150 -13.70 3.38 1.75
C VAL A 150 -13.46 3.11 3.24
N VAL A 151 -13.17 4.14 4.03
CA VAL A 151 -12.93 4.02 5.48
C VAL A 151 -14.16 3.43 6.19
N ASP A 152 -15.36 3.91 5.88
CA ASP A 152 -16.60 3.41 6.49
C ASP A 152 -16.88 1.95 6.10
N LEU A 153 -16.65 1.59 4.83
CA LEU A 153 -16.79 0.22 4.36
C LEU A 153 -15.80 -0.73 5.06
N LEU A 154 -14.54 -0.31 5.23
CA LEU A 154 -13.52 -1.08 5.94
C LEU A 154 -13.87 -1.26 7.42
N LYS A 155 -14.39 -0.22 8.08
CA LYS A 155 -14.87 -0.29 9.47
C LYS A 155 -15.96 -1.35 9.64
N THR A 156 -16.88 -1.51 8.67
CA THR A 156 -17.90 -2.58 8.74
C THR A 156 -17.28 -3.98 8.76
N LYS A 157 -16.04 -4.11 8.31
CA LYS A 157 -15.26 -5.35 8.25
C LYS A 157 -14.21 -5.45 9.37
N LYS A 158 -14.27 -4.56 10.35
CA LYS A 158 -13.30 -4.47 11.46
C LYS A 158 -11.86 -4.26 10.96
N ILE A 159 -11.72 -3.43 9.94
CA ILE A 159 -10.44 -3.01 9.38
C ILE A 159 -10.34 -1.49 9.55
N GLN A 160 -9.25 -1.02 10.13
CA GLN A 160 -9.06 0.39 10.48
C GLN A 160 -7.65 0.87 10.10
N SER A 161 -7.51 2.17 9.89
CA SER A 161 -6.23 2.79 9.60
C SER A 161 -5.28 2.71 10.80
N SER A 162 -4.15 2.05 10.62
CA SER A 162 -3.12 1.91 11.66
C SER A 162 -2.55 3.27 12.08
N TYR A 163 -2.36 4.19 11.12
CA TYR A 163 -1.91 5.54 11.40
C TYR A 163 -2.84 6.27 12.36
N HIS A 164 -4.14 6.30 12.06
CA HIS A 164 -5.11 7.04 12.85
C HIS A 164 -5.30 6.44 14.25
N GLN A 165 -5.18 5.11 14.38
CA GLN A 165 -5.19 4.46 15.69
C GLN A 165 -3.95 4.78 16.50
N PHE A 166 -2.77 4.72 15.90
CA PHE A 166 -1.49 4.93 16.58
C PHE A 166 -1.30 6.36 17.04
N TYR A 167 -1.55 7.33 16.16
CA TYR A 167 -1.38 8.76 16.45
C TYR A 167 -2.62 9.42 17.09
N ASN A 168 -3.75 8.70 17.19
CA ASN A 168 -5.02 9.22 17.69
C ASN A 168 -5.47 10.50 16.92
N GLU A 169 -5.30 10.47 15.61
CA GLU A 169 -5.66 11.57 14.73
C GLU A 169 -6.95 11.28 13.96
N THR A 170 -7.57 12.31 13.42
CA THR A 170 -8.82 12.22 12.66
C THR A 170 -8.52 12.26 11.16
N GLU A 171 -9.20 11.44 10.37
CA GLU A 171 -9.19 11.46 8.91
C GLU A 171 -9.34 12.88 8.35
N GLY A 172 -8.42 13.28 7.46
CA GLY A 172 -8.35 14.63 6.87
C GLY A 172 -7.65 15.68 7.74
N LYS A 173 -7.08 15.28 8.89
CA LYS A 173 -6.31 16.14 9.79
C LYS A 173 -4.95 15.55 10.15
N GLU A 174 -4.43 14.68 9.29
CA GLU A 174 -3.15 14.00 9.50
C GLU A 174 -2.01 15.03 9.60
N SER A 175 -1.26 14.95 10.69
CA SER A 175 -0.16 15.89 10.97
C SER A 175 1.09 15.58 10.16
N ILE A 176 1.30 14.28 9.80
CA ILE A 176 2.48 13.80 9.09
C ILE A 176 2.11 13.47 7.63
N PRO A 177 2.59 14.24 6.65
CA PRO A 177 2.32 13.98 5.24
C PRO A 177 3.13 12.80 4.72
N THR A 178 2.53 12.04 3.80
CA THR A 178 3.18 10.95 3.06
C THR A 178 3.56 11.34 1.64
N PHE A 179 3.00 12.44 1.13
CA PHE A 179 3.18 12.88 -0.25
C PHE A 179 3.40 14.40 -0.34
N PHE A 180 4.28 14.79 -1.25
CA PHE A 180 4.59 16.21 -1.54
C PHE A 180 4.48 16.45 -3.04
N LEU A 181 3.36 17.01 -3.49
CA LEU A 181 3.09 17.25 -4.91
C LEU A 181 4.23 18.01 -5.58
N GLN A 182 4.82 17.40 -6.63
CA GLN A 182 5.98 17.92 -7.36
C GLN A 182 7.19 18.22 -6.45
N LYS A 183 7.35 17.45 -5.37
CA LYS A 183 8.39 17.66 -4.32
C LYS A 183 8.34 19.03 -3.66
N ASN A 184 7.20 19.69 -3.66
CA ASN A 184 7.01 20.98 -3.03
C ASN A 184 6.61 20.83 -1.56
N ILE A 185 7.45 21.28 -0.64
CA ILE A 185 7.25 21.16 0.81
C ILE A 185 5.96 21.84 1.30
N ASN A 186 5.43 22.81 0.57
CA ASN A 186 4.19 23.52 0.89
C ASN A 186 2.93 22.83 0.32
N LYS A 187 3.09 21.84 -0.56
CA LYS A 187 1.98 21.08 -1.17
C LYS A 187 2.00 19.64 -0.66
N LYS A 188 1.70 19.48 0.62
CA LYS A 188 1.83 18.22 1.35
C LYS A 188 0.47 17.59 1.65
N TYR A 189 0.39 16.27 1.51
CA TYR A 189 -0.83 15.48 1.70
C TYR A 189 -0.51 14.16 2.36
N HIS A 190 -1.50 13.51 2.97
CA HIS A 190 -1.41 12.15 3.47
C HIS A 190 -2.30 11.28 2.55
N ILE A 191 -1.71 10.44 1.72
CA ILE A 191 -2.41 9.65 0.70
C ILE A 191 -1.96 8.19 0.63
N ASP A 192 -0.92 7.85 1.35
CA ASP A 192 -0.46 6.49 1.52
C ASP A 192 -0.91 5.99 2.89
N TYR A 193 -1.48 4.79 2.95
CA TYR A 193 -2.09 4.25 4.18
C TYR A 193 -1.73 2.79 4.37
N CYS A 194 -1.83 2.35 5.64
CA CYS A 194 -1.95 0.97 6.04
C CYS A 194 -3.25 0.83 6.84
N PHE A 195 -4.17 0.02 6.33
CA PHE A 195 -5.36 -0.42 7.05
C PHE A 195 -5.17 -1.88 7.45
N MET A 196 -5.42 -2.20 8.70
CA MET A 196 -5.30 -3.56 9.22
C MET A 196 -6.58 -3.98 9.96
N SER A 197 -6.85 -5.29 9.97
CA SER A 197 -7.88 -5.87 10.82
C SER A 197 -7.61 -5.58 12.30
N ASP A 198 -8.67 -5.51 13.11
CA ASP A 198 -8.56 -5.23 14.55
C ASP A 198 -7.58 -6.19 15.25
N ASN A 199 -7.56 -7.47 14.82
CA ASN A 199 -6.64 -8.46 15.35
C ASN A 199 -5.16 -8.09 15.12
N LEU A 200 -4.79 -7.60 13.95
CA LEU A 200 -3.43 -7.13 13.67
C LEU A 200 -3.15 -5.77 14.29
N ASN A 201 -4.09 -4.84 14.24
CA ASN A 201 -3.95 -3.52 14.85
C ASN A 201 -3.76 -3.59 16.38
N SER A 202 -4.36 -4.58 17.05
CA SER A 202 -4.14 -4.79 18.49
C SER A 202 -2.69 -5.20 18.83
N ARG A 203 -1.93 -5.65 17.84
CA ARG A 203 -0.52 -6.06 17.96
C ARG A 203 0.44 -5.03 17.37
N LEU A 204 -0.07 -3.88 16.91
CA LEU A 204 0.73 -2.78 16.37
C LEU A 204 1.71 -2.29 17.44
N SER A 205 3.00 -2.25 17.10
CA SER A 205 4.07 -1.80 17.99
C SER A 205 4.63 -0.44 17.60
N ASP A 206 4.70 -0.16 16.30
CA ASP A 206 5.19 1.13 15.80
C ASP A 206 4.64 1.43 14.41
N ILE A 207 4.58 2.72 14.09
CA ILE A 207 4.35 3.21 12.73
C ILE A 207 5.18 4.47 12.49
N GLN A 208 5.96 4.47 11.44
CA GLN A 208 6.82 5.59 11.10
C GLN A 208 6.59 6.04 9.67
N ILE A 209 6.63 7.36 9.47
CA ILE A 209 6.64 7.99 8.16
C ILE A 209 8.00 8.64 7.96
N GLY A 210 8.61 8.35 6.82
CA GLY A 210 9.94 8.82 6.49
C GLY A 210 10.06 10.35 6.54
N ASN A 211 11.18 10.83 7.08
CA ASN A 211 11.44 12.27 7.21
C ASN A 211 11.62 12.93 5.84
N SER A 212 10.78 13.89 5.52
CA SER A 212 10.81 14.60 4.24
C SER A 212 12.14 15.32 3.97
N LYS A 213 12.85 15.80 4.99
CA LYS A 213 14.18 16.41 4.82
C LYS A 213 15.19 15.43 4.19
N PHE A 214 15.01 14.13 4.42
CA PHE A 214 15.87 13.08 3.84
C PHE A 214 15.29 12.52 2.54
N TYR A 215 14.01 12.13 2.53
CA TYR A 215 13.45 11.35 1.43
C TYR A 215 12.97 12.18 0.24
N LEU A 216 12.63 13.47 0.42
CA LEU A 216 12.04 14.30 -0.63
C LEU A 216 12.97 14.50 -1.85
N GLN A 217 14.28 14.45 -1.65
CA GLN A 217 15.24 14.52 -2.75
C GLN A 217 15.11 13.30 -3.70
N TYR A 218 14.69 12.14 -3.18
CA TYR A 218 14.60 10.88 -3.93
C TYR A 218 13.17 10.59 -4.41
N SER A 219 12.16 10.93 -3.63
CA SER A 219 10.76 10.64 -3.90
C SER A 219 9.88 11.80 -3.45
N ASP A 220 8.75 11.98 -4.12
CA ASP A 220 7.63 12.81 -3.69
C ASP A 220 6.74 12.08 -2.66
N HIS A 221 6.83 10.74 -2.56
CA HIS A 221 6.24 9.94 -1.48
C HIS A 221 7.28 9.62 -0.40
N MET A 222 6.83 9.60 0.85
CA MET A 222 7.61 9.18 2.00
C MET A 222 7.33 7.70 2.28
N PRO A 223 8.33 6.90 2.65
CA PRO A 223 8.08 5.52 3.06
C PRO A 223 7.27 5.49 4.35
N ILE A 224 6.34 4.54 4.45
CA ILE A 224 5.64 4.19 5.68
C ILE A 224 6.12 2.81 6.12
N THR A 225 6.53 2.68 7.36
CA THR A 225 6.79 1.40 8.02
C THR A 225 5.76 1.15 9.10
N VAL A 226 5.31 -0.09 9.19
CA VAL A 226 4.31 -0.53 10.17
C VAL A 226 4.83 -1.81 10.80
N ASP A 227 5.12 -1.76 12.09
CA ASP A 227 5.65 -2.86 12.86
C ASP A 227 4.57 -3.45 13.76
N PHE A 228 4.37 -4.75 13.68
CA PHE A 228 3.41 -5.48 14.51
C PHE A 228 3.92 -6.89 14.80
N LYS A 229 3.43 -7.48 15.90
CA LYS A 229 3.77 -8.86 16.27
C LYS A 229 2.84 -9.84 15.56
N ILE A 230 3.41 -10.89 14.99
CA ILE A 230 2.68 -12.00 14.37
C ILE A 230 2.41 -13.09 15.42
#